data_6fb6b200612cfc89fe420eda2a96dea1
#
_entry.id   6fb6b200612cfc89fe420eda2a96dea1
#
_cell.length_a   1.000
_cell.length_b   1.000
_cell.length_c   1.000
_cell.angle_alpha   90.00
_cell.angle_beta   90.00
_cell.angle_gamma   90.00
#
_symmetry.space_group_name_H-M   'P 1'
#
loop_
_entity.id
_entity.type
_entity.pdbx_description
1 polymer ?
#
loop_
_entity_poly.entity_id
_entity_poly.type
_entity_poly.pdbx_seq_one_letter_code
_entity_poly.pdbx_strand_id
1 'polypeptide(L)'
;MGSDFYDDAFAADLARLRDPAWTEPDADLVRQVRARVGTYADELADRLSTRVQGLPARAPDDAPLVVRDAGDWHLARLRALREIRTAAAQLADRTVAAAGIRGAGYPQVGEAWAITRQGARKKWPHAVSAMSPPPGEQEARTTITAFGGSAALSWHGREGGWWWSAEGADGTVGDAGADDSSTFDTREEAAANAGAFLQQHARPATNGDPQ
;
A
#
# COMPACT_ATOMS: atom_id res chain seq x y z
N MET A 1 21.37 -18.62 -30.69
CA MET A 1 22.65 -18.45 -29.98
C MET A 1 22.65 -17.03 -29.40
N GLY A 2 22.44 -16.81 -28.11
CA GLY A 2 22.48 -15.50 -27.48
C GLY A 2 21.38 -15.27 -26.46
N SER A 3 21.27 -16.12 -25.44
CA SER A 3 20.29 -15.91 -24.38
C SER A 3 20.83 -16.21 -22.96
N ASP A 4 22.14 -16.43 -22.82
CA ASP A 4 22.73 -16.89 -21.54
C ASP A 4 23.63 -15.83 -20.86
N PHE A 5 23.32 -14.54 -21.02
CA PHE A 5 24.10 -13.46 -20.40
C PHE A 5 23.38 -12.71 -19.28
N TYR A 6 22.43 -13.32 -18.62
CA TYR A 6 22.16 -12.91 -17.24
C TYR A 6 22.99 -13.82 -16.36
N ASP A 7 24.21 -13.37 -16.11
CA ASP A 7 25.19 -13.96 -15.22
C ASP A 7 24.50 -14.37 -13.90
N ASP A 8 24.75 -15.60 -13.43
CA ASP A 8 24.23 -16.10 -12.14
C ASP A 8 24.59 -15.14 -10.97
N ALA A 9 25.67 -14.39 -11.11
CA ALA A 9 26.06 -13.33 -10.19
C ALA A 9 25.05 -12.17 -10.17
N PHE A 10 24.55 -11.73 -11.32
CA PHE A 10 23.53 -10.68 -11.40
C PHE A 10 22.19 -11.17 -10.86
N ALA A 11 21.82 -12.43 -11.13
CA ALA A 11 20.63 -13.04 -10.55
C ALA A 11 20.73 -13.16 -9.01
N ALA A 12 21.92 -13.49 -8.49
CA ALA A 12 22.19 -13.55 -7.06
C ALA A 12 22.17 -12.14 -6.43
N ASP A 13 22.69 -11.12 -7.11
CA ASP A 13 22.63 -9.72 -6.68
C ASP A 13 21.19 -9.19 -6.70
N LEU A 14 20.40 -9.52 -7.73
CA LEU A 14 18.97 -9.23 -7.75
C LEU A 14 18.19 -9.96 -6.63
N ALA A 15 18.61 -11.16 -6.26
CA ALA A 15 18.01 -11.89 -5.15
C ALA A 15 18.32 -11.24 -3.79
N ARG A 16 19.46 -10.58 -3.64
CA ARG A 16 19.81 -9.76 -2.46
C ARG A 16 19.04 -8.45 -2.40
N LEU A 17 18.57 -7.93 -3.55
CA LEU A 17 17.71 -6.76 -3.65
C LEU A 17 16.21 -7.09 -3.44
N ARG A 18 15.89 -8.31 -3.00
CA ARG A 18 14.48 -8.72 -2.74
C ARG A 18 13.84 -8.03 -1.57
N ASP A 19 14.63 -7.54 -0.62
CA ASP A 19 14.10 -6.63 0.39
C ASP A 19 13.91 -5.27 -0.26
N PRO A 20 12.67 -4.77 -0.39
CA PRO A 20 12.41 -3.48 -1.01
C PRO A 20 13.11 -2.42 -0.16
N ALA A 21 14.32 -2.08 -0.54
CA ALA A 21 15.10 -1.02 0.08
C ALA A 21 14.86 0.26 -0.70
N TRP A 22 14.06 1.15 -0.18
CA TRP A 22 14.05 2.54 -0.59
C TRP A 22 14.53 3.41 0.57
N THR A 23 15.02 4.59 0.25
CA THR A 23 15.37 5.59 1.24
C THR A 23 14.33 6.68 1.25
N GLU A 24 13.98 7.16 2.43
CA GLU A 24 13.15 8.35 2.56
C GLU A 24 13.82 9.53 1.85
N PRO A 25 13.04 10.34 1.10
CA PRO A 25 13.58 11.48 0.39
C PRO A 25 14.10 12.51 1.40
N ASP A 26 15.38 12.92 1.24
CA ASP A 26 15.93 13.98 2.03
C ASP A 26 15.30 15.35 1.70
N ALA A 27 15.60 16.35 2.53
CA ALA A 27 15.05 17.69 2.36
C ALA A 27 15.47 18.35 1.03
N ASP A 28 16.63 17.99 0.49
CA ASP A 28 17.13 18.52 -0.77
C ASP A 28 16.36 17.95 -1.94
N LEU A 29 16.14 16.65 -1.96
CA LEU A 29 15.32 16.00 -2.96
C LEU A 29 13.87 16.53 -2.94
N VAL A 30 13.28 16.70 -1.74
CA VAL A 30 11.94 17.29 -1.60
C VAL A 30 11.89 18.71 -2.19
N ARG A 31 12.91 19.54 -1.93
CA ARG A 31 13.00 20.89 -2.51
C ARG A 31 13.11 20.84 -4.04
N GLN A 32 13.94 19.96 -4.57
CA GLN A 32 14.09 19.77 -6.01
C GLN A 32 12.79 19.33 -6.68
N VAL A 33 12.06 18.37 -6.09
CA VAL A 33 10.76 17.93 -6.59
C VAL A 33 9.75 19.09 -6.60
N ARG A 34 9.67 19.86 -5.49
CA ARG A 34 8.79 21.03 -5.41
C ARG A 34 9.13 22.08 -6.48
N ALA A 35 10.42 22.37 -6.68
CA ALA A 35 10.86 23.32 -7.69
C ALA A 35 10.47 22.85 -9.09
N ARG A 36 10.70 21.59 -9.45
CA ARG A 36 10.33 21.03 -10.76
C ARG A 36 8.84 21.03 -10.99
N VAL A 37 8.06 20.64 -9.98
CA VAL A 37 6.60 20.67 -10.04
C VAL A 37 6.12 22.11 -10.20
N GLY A 38 6.74 23.08 -9.50
CA GLY A 38 6.46 24.50 -9.64
C GLY A 38 6.67 24.98 -11.06
N THR A 39 7.87 24.75 -11.62
CA THR A 39 8.21 25.11 -13.01
C THR A 39 7.23 24.50 -14.02
N TYR A 40 6.93 23.20 -13.87
CA TYR A 40 5.98 22.54 -14.78
C TYR A 40 4.55 23.08 -14.65
N ALA A 41 4.14 23.44 -13.43
CA ALA A 41 2.85 24.08 -13.21
C ALA A 41 2.77 25.48 -13.87
N ASP A 42 3.88 26.22 -13.86
CA ASP A 42 3.97 27.53 -14.50
C ASP A 42 3.90 27.40 -16.03
N GLU A 43 4.61 26.44 -16.62
CA GLU A 43 4.54 26.13 -18.05
C GLU A 43 3.11 25.73 -18.49
N LEU A 44 2.44 24.91 -17.69
CA LEU A 44 1.03 24.54 -17.97
C LEU A 44 0.10 25.73 -17.77
N ALA A 45 0.33 26.58 -16.78
CA ALA A 45 -0.45 27.78 -16.56
C ALA A 45 -0.35 28.74 -17.74
N ASP A 46 0.83 28.93 -18.30
CA ASP A 46 1.03 29.73 -19.51
C ASP A 46 0.20 29.20 -20.70
N ARG A 47 0.12 27.87 -20.83
CA ARG A 47 -0.72 27.23 -21.87
C ARG A 47 -2.22 27.34 -21.61
N LEU A 48 -2.62 27.45 -20.35
CA LEU A 48 -4.03 27.55 -19.94
C LEU A 48 -4.50 29.02 -19.84
N SER A 49 -3.57 29.97 -19.74
CA SER A 49 -3.89 31.39 -19.63
C SER A 49 -4.20 31.99 -21.01
N THR A 50 -5.44 32.40 -21.21
CA THR A 50 -5.85 33.08 -22.45
C THR A 50 -5.14 34.40 -22.66
N ARG A 51 -4.71 35.06 -21.57
CA ARG A 51 -3.95 36.33 -21.68
C ARG A 51 -2.52 36.08 -22.14
N VAL A 52 -1.84 35.04 -21.66
CA VAL A 52 -0.51 34.68 -22.14
C VAL A 52 -0.59 34.28 -23.61
N GLN A 53 -1.58 33.45 -23.97
CA GLN A 53 -1.77 32.99 -25.34
C GLN A 53 -2.18 34.14 -26.29
N GLY A 54 -2.83 35.17 -25.77
CA GLY A 54 -3.26 36.35 -26.53
C GLY A 54 -2.21 37.47 -26.62
N LEU A 55 -0.99 37.28 -26.04
CA LEU A 55 0.05 38.29 -26.17
C LEU A 55 0.46 38.47 -27.63
N PRO A 56 0.53 39.72 -28.11
CA PRO A 56 0.92 40.01 -29.50
C PRO A 56 2.39 39.63 -29.74
N ALA A 57 2.74 39.19 -30.92
CA ALA A 57 4.11 38.84 -31.32
C ALA A 57 5.14 39.96 -31.10
N ARG A 58 4.69 41.20 -30.94
CA ARG A 58 5.53 42.37 -30.64
C ARG A 58 5.50 42.78 -29.16
N ALA A 59 4.95 41.91 -28.28
CA ALA A 59 4.97 42.21 -26.86
C ALA A 59 6.43 42.34 -26.35
N PRO A 60 6.69 43.22 -25.38
CA PRO A 60 7.99 43.25 -24.70
C PRO A 60 8.34 41.89 -24.10
N ASP A 61 9.63 41.57 -23.99
CA ASP A 61 10.11 40.27 -23.46
C ASP A 61 9.65 39.99 -22.03
N ASP A 62 9.38 41.03 -21.23
CA ASP A 62 8.88 40.93 -19.86
C ASP A 62 7.34 40.87 -19.77
N ALA A 63 6.60 41.06 -20.88
CA ALA A 63 5.14 41.02 -20.88
C ALA A 63 4.55 39.74 -20.29
N PRO A 64 5.16 38.51 -20.48
CA PRO A 64 4.69 37.29 -19.80
C PRO A 64 4.79 37.41 -18.29
N LEU A 65 5.81 38.08 -17.73
CA LEU A 65 5.98 38.26 -16.30
C LEU A 65 4.89 39.14 -15.70
N VAL A 66 4.53 40.23 -16.40
CA VAL A 66 3.45 41.13 -15.99
C VAL A 66 2.09 40.41 -16.01
N VAL A 67 1.87 39.55 -16.99
CA VAL A 67 0.63 38.75 -17.08
C VAL A 67 0.56 37.71 -15.99
N ARG A 68 1.69 37.14 -15.57
CA ARG A 68 1.75 36.15 -14.47
C ARG A 68 1.38 36.74 -13.11
N ASP A 69 1.43 38.04 -12.93
CA ASP A 69 0.96 38.74 -11.72
C ASP A 69 -0.57 38.84 -11.65
N ALA A 70 -1.27 38.56 -12.75
CA ALA A 70 -2.72 38.65 -12.82
C ALA A 70 -3.42 37.47 -12.14
N GLY A 71 -4.55 37.72 -11.46
CA GLY A 71 -5.29 36.70 -10.73
C GLY A 71 -5.77 35.52 -11.59
N ASP A 72 -6.09 35.76 -12.87
CA ASP A 72 -6.50 34.70 -13.81
C ASP A 72 -5.35 33.77 -14.18
N TRP A 73 -4.09 34.23 -14.19
CA TRP A 73 -2.93 33.36 -14.34
C TRP A 73 -2.76 32.45 -13.13
N HIS A 74 -2.93 32.96 -11.90
CA HIS A 74 -2.90 32.14 -10.69
C HIS A 74 -4.02 31.09 -10.66
N LEU A 75 -5.19 31.40 -11.21
CA LEU A 75 -6.26 30.40 -11.36
C LEU A 75 -5.90 29.33 -12.41
N ALA A 76 -5.27 29.73 -13.53
CA ALA A 76 -4.73 28.78 -14.50
C ALA A 76 -3.65 27.87 -13.87
N ARG A 77 -2.77 28.44 -13.05
CA ARG A 77 -1.76 27.68 -12.29
C ARG A 77 -2.39 26.69 -11.29
N LEU A 78 -3.43 27.11 -10.58
CA LEU A 78 -4.17 26.21 -9.69
C LEU A 78 -4.80 25.06 -10.46
N ARG A 79 -5.34 25.32 -11.64
CA ARG A 79 -5.86 24.29 -12.54
C ARG A 79 -4.77 23.32 -13.00
N ALA A 80 -3.59 23.83 -13.37
CA ALA A 80 -2.43 23.03 -13.72
C ALA A 80 -2.00 22.10 -12.57
N LEU A 81 -1.92 22.61 -11.33
CA LEU A 81 -1.61 21.82 -10.14
C LEU A 81 -2.65 20.72 -9.87
N ARG A 82 -3.93 20.97 -10.13
CA ARG A 82 -4.97 19.94 -10.06
C ARG A 82 -4.73 18.81 -11.05
N GLU A 83 -4.37 19.13 -12.29
CA GLU A 83 -4.06 18.11 -13.30
C GLU A 83 -2.79 17.31 -12.95
N ILE A 84 -1.74 17.97 -12.45
CA ILE A 84 -0.52 17.31 -11.97
C ILE A 84 -0.87 16.33 -10.84
N ARG A 85 -1.69 16.74 -9.87
CA ARG A 85 -2.13 15.86 -8.78
C ARG A 85 -2.90 14.64 -9.31
N THR A 86 -3.79 14.86 -10.28
CA THR A 86 -4.57 13.77 -10.88
C THR A 86 -3.66 12.79 -11.63
N ALA A 87 -2.71 13.30 -12.42
CA ALA A 87 -1.74 12.48 -13.12
C ALA A 87 -0.85 11.68 -12.14
N ALA A 88 -0.38 12.32 -11.06
CA ALA A 88 0.42 11.65 -10.02
C ALA A 88 -0.38 10.52 -9.33
N ALA A 89 -1.68 10.73 -9.05
CA ALA A 89 -2.53 9.69 -8.49
C ALA A 89 -2.68 8.49 -9.45
N GLN A 90 -2.92 8.73 -10.73
CA GLN A 90 -3.03 7.67 -11.74
C GLN A 90 -1.72 6.89 -11.92
N LEU A 91 -0.57 7.59 -11.84
CA LEU A 91 0.74 6.94 -11.89
C LEU A 91 0.96 6.08 -10.65
N ALA A 92 0.56 6.56 -9.47
CA ALA A 92 0.64 5.79 -8.23
C ALA A 92 -0.19 4.50 -8.33
N ASP A 93 -1.43 4.56 -8.83
CA ASP A 93 -2.29 3.38 -9.01
C ASP A 93 -1.62 2.32 -9.88
N ARG A 94 -1.02 2.74 -11.01
CA ARG A 94 -0.28 1.84 -11.91
C ARG A 94 0.98 1.27 -11.26
N THR A 95 1.69 2.10 -10.49
CA THR A 95 2.93 1.71 -9.82
C THR A 95 2.65 0.68 -8.73
N VAL A 96 1.60 0.88 -7.93
CA VAL A 96 1.19 -0.07 -6.89
C VAL A 96 0.76 -1.40 -7.51
N ALA A 97 -0.01 -1.39 -8.59
CA ALA A 97 -0.37 -2.61 -9.31
C ALA A 97 0.87 -3.35 -9.83
N ALA A 98 1.84 -2.62 -10.41
CA ALA A 98 3.10 -3.20 -10.88
C ALA A 98 3.96 -3.76 -9.74
N ALA A 99 3.99 -3.11 -8.59
CA ALA A 99 4.68 -3.60 -7.39
C ALA A 99 4.01 -4.87 -6.85
N GLY A 100 2.68 -4.90 -6.78
CA GLY A 100 1.91 -6.08 -6.35
C GLY A 100 2.14 -7.30 -7.25
N ILE A 101 2.18 -7.12 -8.58
CA ILE A 101 2.53 -8.21 -9.53
C ILE A 101 3.95 -8.75 -9.27
N ARG A 102 4.85 -7.93 -8.73
CA ARG A 102 6.23 -8.29 -8.41
C ARG A 102 6.43 -8.76 -6.97
N GLY A 103 5.34 -8.97 -6.23
CA GLY A 103 5.36 -9.55 -4.89
C GLY A 103 5.38 -8.55 -3.74
N ALA A 104 5.21 -7.24 -3.99
CA ALA A 104 5.02 -6.29 -2.90
C ALA A 104 3.66 -6.50 -2.23
N GLY A 105 3.67 -6.61 -0.90
CA GLY A 105 2.45 -6.67 -0.08
C GLY A 105 1.94 -5.29 0.34
N TYR A 106 0.74 -5.26 0.94
CA TYR A 106 0.16 -4.02 1.47
C TYR A 106 1.00 -3.34 2.58
N PRO A 107 1.76 -4.05 3.43
CA PRO A 107 2.67 -3.39 4.37
C PRO A 107 3.70 -2.51 3.66
N GLN A 108 4.38 -3.05 2.65
CA GLN A 108 5.39 -2.33 1.86
C GLN A 108 4.78 -1.17 1.05
N VAL A 109 3.60 -1.39 0.47
CA VAL A 109 2.85 -0.32 -0.23
C VAL A 109 2.45 0.78 0.75
N GLY A 110 2.00 0.42 1.95
CA GLY A 110 1.63 1.37 3.00
C GLY A 110 2.82 2.21 3.45
N GLU A 111 3.95 1.55 3.72
CA GLU A 111 5.20 2.21 4.09
C GLU A 111 5.67 3.17 3.00
N ALA A 112 5.76 2.71 1.74
CA ALA A 112 6.17 3.55 0.61
C ALA A 112 5.26 4.77 0.37
N TRP A 113 3.98 4.68 0.73
CA TRP A 113 3.03 5.79 0.59
C TRP A 113 2.79 6.57 1.89
N ALA A 114 3.53 6.27 2.96
CA ALA A 114 3.37 6.84 4.29
C ALA A 114 1.94 6.73 4.85
N ILE A 115 1.30 5.57 4.67
CA ILE A 115 -0.01 5.23 5.23
C ILE A 115 0.04 3.84 5.86
N THR A 116 -0.96 3.53 6.68
CA THR A 116 -1.07 2.19 7.28
C THR A 116 -1.34 1.13 6.20
N ARG A 117 -1.01 -0.14 6.49
CA ARG A 117 -1.37 -1.31 5.67
C ARG A 117 -2.86 -1.29 5.29
N GLN A 118 -3.72 -1.07 6.28
CA GLN A 118 -5.17 -1.00 6.07
C GLN A 118 -5.57 0.18 5.17
N GLY A 119 -4.91 1.34 5.36
CA GLY A 119 -5.07 2.49 4.47
C GLY A 119 -4.68 2.18 3.02
N ALA A 120 -3.57 1.46 2.82
CA ALA A 120 -3.13 1.01 1.50
C ALA A 120 -4.14 0.05 0.86
N ARG A 121 -4.63 -0.93 1.61
CA ARG A 121 -5.65 -1.87 1.15
C ARG A 121 -6.97 -1.17 0.78
N LYS A 122 -7.43 -0.24 1.61
CA LYS A 122 -8.64 0.55 1.32
C LYS A 122 -8.47 1.43 0.07
N LYS A 123 -7.27 1.99 -0.13
CA LYS A 123 -6.97 2.85 -1.26
C LYS A 123 -6.81 2.06 -2.57
N TRP A 124 -6.21 0.88 -2.52
CA TRP A 124 -5.92 0.02 -3.68
C TRP A 124 -6.37 -1.43 -3.47
N PRO A 125 -7.66 -1.71 -3.37
CA PRO A 125 -8.19 -2.98 -2.91
C PRO A 125 -7.83 -4.20 -3.79
N HIS A 126 -7.31 -3.99 -5.00
CA HIS A 126 -6.99 -5.06 -5.95
C HIS A 126 -5.55 -4.98 -6.49
N ALA A 127 -4.73 -4.09 -5.94
CA ALA A 127 -3.40 -3.84 -6.47
C ALA A 127 -2.37 -4.90 -6.09
N VAL A 128 -2.57 -5.57 -4.96
CA VAL A 128 -1.74 -6.70 -4.54
C VAL A 128 -2.45 -7.96 -5.01
N SER A 129 -1.89 -8.61 -6.03
CA SER A 129 -2.31 -9.95 -6.42
C SER A 129 -2.12 -10.86 -5.22
N ALA A 130 -3.10 -11.72 -4.95
CA ALA A 130 -3.00 -12.72 -3.91
C ALA A 130 -1.66 -13.46 -4.08
N MET A 131 -0.70 -13.13 -3.24
CA MET A 131 0.53 -13.90 -3.18
C MET A 131 0.13 -15.32 -2.79
N SER A 132 0.52 -16.28 -3.61
CA SER A 132 0.54 -17.65 -3.15
C SER A 132 1.41 -17.70 -1.90
N PRO A 133 0.98 -18.38 -0.82
CA PRO A 133 1.85 -18.59 0.33
C PRO A 133 3.17 -19.22 -0.13
N PRO A 134 4.25 -19.04 0.61
CA PRO A 134 5.54 -19.66 0.28
C PRO A 134 5.38 -21.16 -0.04
N PRO A 135 6.12 -21.70 -1.01
CA PRO A 135 6.05 -23.14 -1.32
C PRO A 135 6.24 -23.97 -0.06
N GLY A 136 5.26 -24.78 0.29
CA GLY A 136 5.24 -25.59 1.53
C GLY A 136 4.27 -25.12 2.60
N GLU A 137 3.82 -23.87 2.60
CA GLU A 137 2.80 -23.38 3.56
C GLU A 137 1.37 -23.43 3.00
N GLN A 138 1.22 -23.74 1.73
CA GLN A 138 -0.07 -23.72 1.01
C GLN A 138 -1.07 -24.77 1.49
N GLU A 139 -0.62 -25.85 2.11
CA GLU A 139 -1.45 -27.03 2.42
C GLU A 139 -1.85 -27.18 3.89
N ALA A 140 -1.31 -26.39 4.79
CA ALA A 140 -1.53 -26.60 6.22
C ALA A 140 -2.67 -25.71 6.77
N ARG A 141 -3.91 -26.15 6.56
CA ARG A 141 -4.94 -25.80 7.53
C ARG A 141 -4.49 -26.28 8.90
N THR A 142 -4.01 -25.36 9.72
CA THR A 142 -3.51 -25.69 11.06
C THR A 142 -4.63 -25.48 12.05
N THR A 143 -4.89 -26.48 12.84
CA THR A 143 -5.82 -26.38 13.96
C THR A 143 -5.04 -26.16 15.24
N ILE A 144 -5.41 -25.16 16.02
CA ILE A 144 -4.91 -24.89 17.37
C ILE A 144 -6.02 -25.26 18.34
N THR A 145 -5.71 -26.05 19.36
CA THR A 145 -6.63 -26.35 20.46
C THR A 145 -6.05 -25.77 21.74
N ALA A 146 -6.75 -24.87 22.36
CA ALA A 146 -6.34 -24.20 23.60
C ALA A 146 -7.57 -23.77 24.41
N PHE A 147 -7.43 -23.70 25.71
CA PHE A 147 -8.48 -23.19 26.63
C PHE A 147 -9.84 -23.90 26.51
N GLY A 148 -9.86 -25.15 26.01
CA GLY A 148 -11.09 -25.92 25.78
C GLY A 148 -11.82 -25.61 24.50
N GLY A 149 -11.35 -24.67 23.69
CA GLY A 149 -11.85 -24.31 22.36
C GLY A 149 -10.89 -24.73 21.25
N SER A 150 -11.25 -24.46 20.01
CA SER A 150 -10.43 -24.74 18.82
C SER A 150 -10.45 -23.60 17.81
N ALA A 151 -9.32 -23.39 17.12
CA ALA A 151 -9.19 -22.44 16.04
C ALA A 151 -8.55 -23.09 14.82
N ALA A 152 -9.05 -22.74 13.62
CA ALA A 152 -8.46 -23.12 12.36
C ALA A 152 -7.79 -21.91 11.71
N LEU A 153 -6.52 -22.07 11.32
CA LEU A 153 -5.75 -21.09 10.57
C LEU A 153 -5.71 -21.51 9.11
N SER A 154 -5.95 -20.57 8.22
CA SER A 154 -5.89 -20.80 6.78
C SER A 154 -5.34 -19.59 6.05
N TRP A 155 -4.65 -19.83 4.93
CA TRP A 155 -4.21 -18.76 4.04
C TRP A 155 -5.36 -18.32 3.13
N HIS A 156 -5.67 -17.03 3.14
CA HIS A 156 -6.65 -16.44 2.25
C HIS A 156 -5.95 -15.86 1.01
N GLY A 157 -5.84 -16.66 -0.04
CA GLY A 157 -5.14 -16.29 -1.27
C GLY A 157 -5.71 -15.06 -1.97
N ARG A 158 -7.01 -14.79 -1.87
CA ARG A 158 -7.65 -13.62 -2.48
C ARG A 158 -7.29 -12.33 -1.76
N GLU A 159 -7.02 -12.40 -0.47
CA GLU A 159 -6.78 -11.26 0.40
C GLU A 159 -5.29 -11.12 0.77
N GLY A 160 -4.48 -12.12 0.44
CA GLY A 160 -3.04 -12.13 0.64
C GLY A 160 -2.67 -12.09 2.12
N GLY A 161 -3.14 -13.06 2.93
CA GLY A 161 -2.83 -13.10 4.34
C GLY A 161 -3.40 -14.32 5.06
N TRP A 162 -2.98 -14.51 6.30
CA TRP A 162 -3.48 -15.54 7.19
C TRP A 162 -4.80 -15.11 7.83
N TRP A 163 -5.71 -16.06 7.91
CA TRP A 163 -7.04 -15.88 8.50
C TRP A 163 -7.29 -16.97 9.52
N TRP A 164 -8.12 -16.69 10.51
CA TRP A 164 -8.53 -17.69 11.50
C TRP A 164 -10.04 -17.68 11.68
N SER A 165 -10.57 -18.86 12.02
CA SER A 165 -11.90 -19.04 12.58
C SER A 165 -11.78 -19.89 13.83
N ALA A 166 -12.56 -19.59 14.86
CA ALA A 166 -12.45 -20.26 16.14
C ALA A 166 -13.83 -20.49 16.78
N GLU A 167 -13.89 -21.53 17.60
CA GLU A 167 -14.99 -21.82 18.51
C GLU A 167 -14.46 -21.90 19.92
N GLY A 168 -14.93 -21.00 20.79
CA GLY A 168 -14.58 -20.97 22.21
C GLY A 168 -15.16 -22.14 22.99
N ALA A 169 -14.65 -22.41 24.17
CA ALA A 169 -15.17 -23.45 25.08
C ALA A 169 -16.61 -23.16 25.58
N ASP A 170 -17.03 -21.92 25.50
CA ASP A 170 -18.40 -21.45 25.81
C ASP A 170 -19.35 -21.57 24.62
N GLY A 171 -18.87 -22.05 23.45
CA GLY A 171 -19.63 -22.17 22.20
C GLY A 171 -19.68 -20.90 21.38
N THR A 172 -18.99 -19.81 21.79
CA THR A 172 -18.89 -18.58 20.99
C THR A 172 -18.04 -18.83 19.75
N VAL A 173 -18.53 -18.43 18.60
CA VAL A 173 -17.81 -18.51 17.33
C VAL A 173 -17.29 -17.12 16.97
N GLY A 174 -16.03 -17.06 16.51
CA GLY A 174 -15.38 -15.84 16.03
C GLY A 174 -14.45 -16.10 14.86
N ASP A 175 -14.11 -15.04 14.18
CA ASP A 175 -13.17 -15.09 13.07
C ASP A 175 -12.36 -13.79 12.93
N ALA A 176 -11.36 -13.81 12.05
CA ALA A 176 -10.47 -12.66 11.79
C ALA A 176 -11.19 -11.45 11.19
N GLY A 177 -12.43 -11.61 10.72
CA GLY A 177 -13.20 -10.53 10.08
C GLY A 177 -14.02 -9.67 11.03
N ALA A 178 -14.11 -10.05 12.31
CA ALA A 178 -14.98 -9.37 13.29
C ALA A 178 -14.55 -7.91 13.58
N ASP A 179 -13.28 -7.58 13.39
CA ASP A 179 -12.69 -6.26 13.72
C ASP A 179 -12.15 -5.50 12.50
N ASP A 180 -12.73 -5.66 11.30
CA ASP A 180 -12.33 -4.94 10.07
C ASP A 180 -10.90 -5.27 9.57
N SER A 181 -10.13 -6.12 10.25
CA SER A 181 -8.82 -6.62 9.84
C SER A 181 -8.91 -8.07 9.38
N SER A 182 -9.30 -8.24 8.13
CA SER A 182 -9.69 -9.55 7.61
C SER A 182 -8.55 -10.56 7.44
N THR A 183 -7.26 -10.16 7.51
CA THR A 183 -6.12 -11.09 7.40
C THR A 183 -4.88 -10.56 8.13
N PHE A 184 -4.00 -11.48 8.55
CA PHE A 184 -2.71 -11.21 9.20
C PHE A 184 -1.57 -11.49 8.24
N ASP A 185 -0.43 -10.82 8.43
CA ASP A 185 0.74 -10.94 7.56
C ASP A 185 1.47 -12.26 7.77
N THR A 186 1.47 -12.74 9.03
CA THR A 186 2.13 -13.99 9.42
C THR A 186 1.14 -14.95 10.05
N ARG A 187 1.47 -16.24 9.97
CA ARG A 187 0.73 -17.31 10.62
C ARG A 187 0.73 -17.16 12.13
N GLU A 188 1.87 -16.71 12.68
CA GLU A 188 2.09 -16.49 14.10
C GLU A 188 1.20 -15.38 14.64
N GLU A 189 1.00 -14.29 13.89
CA GLU A 189 0.08 -13.22 14.28
C GLU A 189 -1.37 -13.70 14.26
N ALA A 190 -1.78 -14.42 13.22
CA ALA A 190 -3.11 -15.04 13.16
C ALA A 190 -3.32 -16.01 14.33
N ALA A 191 -2.31 -16.83 14.65
CA ALA A 191 -2.35 -17.77 15.77
C ALA A 191 -2.45 -17.07 17.13
N ALA A 192 -1.69 -15.98 17.32
CA ALA A 192 -1.74 -15.20 18.56
C ALA A 192 -3.13 -14.56 18.76
N ASN A 193 -3.72 -14.02 17.69
CA ASN A 193 -5.05 -13.42 17.75
C ASN A 193 -6.15 -14.46 18.00
N ALA A 194 -6.10 -15.60 17.30
CA ALA A 194 -6.97 -16.75 17.58
C ALA A 194 -6.83 -17.26 19.02
N GLY A 195 -5.59 -17.33 19.54
CA GLY A 195 -5.30 -17.72 20.92
C GLY A 195 -5.91 -16.75 21.94
N ALA A 196 -5.84 -15.44 21.68
CA ALA A 196 -6.48 -14.42 22.52
C ALA A 196 -8.01 -14.58 22.55
N PHE A 197 -8.63 -14.85 21.40
CA PHE A 197 -10.04 -15.16 21.32
C PHE A 197 -10.41 -16.40 22.14
N LEU A 198 -9.68 -17.51 21.98
CA LEU A 198 -9.90 -18.75 22.74
C LEU A 198 -9.74 -18.55 24.25
N GLN A 199 -8.79 -17.71 24.66
CA GLN A 199 -8.58 -17.37 26.06
C GLN A 199 -9.74 -16.57 26.63
N GLN A 200 -10.26 -15.61 25.87
CA GLN A 200 -11.41 -14.80 26.27
C GLN A 200 -12.69 -15.64 26.41
N HIS A 201 -12.85 -16.68 25.58
CA HIS A 201 -13.97 -17.59 25.54
C HIS A 201 -13.69 -18.95 26.17
N ALA A 202 -12.73 -18.99 27.12
CA ALA A 202 -12.47 -20.16 27.94
C ALA A 202 -13.64 -20.42 28.88
N ARG A 203 -14.02 -21.69 29.03
CA ARG A 203 -15.02 -22.04 30.04
C ARG A 203 -14.44 -21.78 31.44
N PRO A 204 -15.13 -21.00 32.31
CA PRO A 204 -14.63 -20.82 33.66
C PRO A 204 -14.48 -22.19 34.33
N ALA A 205 -13.32 -22.38 35.00
CA ALA A 205 -13.10 -23.61 35.79
C ALA A 205 -14.26 -23.75 36.76
N THR A 206 -15.08 -24.78 36.60
CA THR A 206 -16.11 -25.12 37.57
C THR A 206 -15.35 -25.49 38.84
N ASN A 207 -15.35 -24.60 39.84
CA ASN A 207 -14.86 -24.92 41.17
C ASN A 207 -15.64 -26.14 41.65
N GLY A 208 -14.98 -27.29 41.65
CA GLY A 208 -15.59 -28.52 42.10
C GLY A 208 -16.11 -28.33 43.50
N ASP A 209 -17.38 -28.66 43.68
CA ASP A 209 -18.03 -28.77 44.96
C ASP A 209 -17.23 -29.77 45.83
N PRO A 210 -16.71 -29.36 46.99
CA PRO A 210 -16.12 -30.35 47.90
C PRO A 210 -17.23 -31.19 48.52
N GLN A 211 -17.21 -32.49 48.21
CA GLN A 211 -18.02 -33.45 48.95
C GLN A 211 -17.41 -33.65 50.34
#